data_d559eb722882f75bfcdcf07eadbb022a
#
_entry.id   d559eb722882f75bfcdcf07eadbb022a
#
_cell.length_a   1.000
_cell.length_b   1.000
_cell.length_c   1.000
_cell.angle_alpha   90.00
_cell.angle_beta   90.00
_cell.angle_gamma   90.00
#
_symmetry.space_group_name_H-M   'P 1'
#
loop_
_entity.id
_entity.type
_entity.pdbx_description
1 polymer ?
#
loop_
_entity_poly.entity_id
_entity_poly.type
_entity_poly.pdbx_seq_one_letter_code
_entity_poly.pdbx_strand_id
1 'polypeptide(L)'
;QSRIDWPSFGACVAIIAVVGITLLVAPDAAAERLSTLYEYIAIEFGIFYLLASVAAIGFLVWLASSRFGRIRLGEQDSKPEFRTLSWVAMLFCAGVGAGLMYWCATEWAFYFEAPPFGAEPRSAAAAEWASTYGLFHWGFTAWAFYCLPAIAIAYPFYVRKKSVLRFSLSCNELLGGKDHGPAARFIDFLFMIALIGGAATSLGFSSPMIAACLAWLFGVETGFELEVIVVAICVGLFVFSVWLGLTRGIKRLSDINMYLALGLLLFILVVGPTVFLLKTSLNGLGVMTQNFVRMNFWTDPFTDSGFVESWTIFYWAWWIAFAPYVGLFITRISGGRTIRQVITGMVLFGSLGSWIFSMVIGNYSLFLQLEGKVDFVGIMNSVSGNAAIVAMLETLPLAVL
;
A
#
# COMPACT_ATOMS: atom_id res chain seq x y z
N GLN A 1 -9.43 14.31 29.79
CA GLN A 1 -8.27 14.96 29.14
C GLN A 1 -7.33 13.86 28.73
N SER A 2 -7.13 13.68 27.42
CA SER A 2 -6.10 12.78 26.88
C SER A 2 -4.72 13.34 27.29
N ARG A 3 -4.03 12.64 28.18
CA ARG A 3 -2.65 13.00 28.53
C ARG A 3 -1.75 12.51 27.41
N ILE A 4 -0.94 13.43 26.87
CA ILE A 4 0.12 13.09 25.89
C ILE A 4 1.16 12.23 26.62
N ASP A 5 1.54 11.09 26.02
CA ASP A 5 2.69 10.30 26.49
C ASP A 5 3.98 10.94 25.96
N TRP A 6 4.46 11.93 26.72
CA TRP A 6 5.65 12.71 26.38
C TRP A 6 6.91 11.88 26.14
N PRO A 7 7.19 10.78 26.89
CA PRO A 7 8.34 9.93 26.60
C PRO A 7 8.27 9.28 25.22
N SER A 8 7.15 8.67 24.85
CA SER A 8 6.98 8.05 23.55
C SER A 8 7.00 9.08 22.43
N PHE A 9 6.35 10.24 22.61
CA PHE A 9 6.38 11.34 21.65
C PHE A 9 7.79 11.85 21.44
N GLY A 10 8.53 12.15 22.53
CA GLY A 10 9.90 12.65 22.47
C GLY A 10 10.86 11.65 21.80
N ALA A 11 10.71 10.35 22.08
CA ALA A 11 11.51 9.32 21.43
C ALA A 11 11.24 9.24 19.92
N CYS A 12 9.97 9.33 19.49
CA CYS A 12 9.63 9.37 18.06
C CYS A 12 10.24 10.59 17.37
N VAL A 13 10.08 11.79 17.96
CA VAL A 13 10.64 13.02 17.40
C VAL A 13 12.17 12.95 17.32
N ALA A 14 12.83 12.41 18.35
CA ALA A 14 14.28 12.25 18.36
C ALA A 14 14.78 11.32 17.25
N ILE A 15 14.12 10.17 17.04
CA ILE A 15 14.49 9.24 15.95
C ILE A 15 14.30 9.90 14.58
N ILE A 16 13.15 10.55 14.35
CA ILE A 16 12.89 11.22 13.09
C ILE A 16 13.93 12.33 12.84
N ALA A 17 14.26 13.10 13.86
CA ALA A 17 15.26 14.16 13.77
C ALA A 17 16.66 13.57 13.47
N VAL A 18 17.06 12.50 14.15
CA VAL A 18 18.34 11.82 13.90
C VAL A 18 18.42 11.30 12.47
N VAL A 19 17.40 10.55 12.03
CA VAL A 19 17.35 10.02 10.65
C VAL A 19 17.32 11.15 9.63
N GLY A 20 16.47 12.15 9.82
CA GLY A 20 16.34 13.28 8.90
C GLY A 20 17.62 14.11 8.82
N ILE A 21 18.26 14.43 9.94
CA ILE A 21 19.53 15.16 9.97
C ILE A 21 20.63 14.34 9.29
N THR A 22 20.70 13.04 9.55
CA THR A 22 21.71 12.17 8.93
C THR A 22 21.56 12.14 7.41
N LEU A 23 20.31 12.04 6.91
CA LEU A 23 20.01 12.08 5.47
C LEU A 23 20.32 13.43 4.83
N LEU A 24 20.18 14.54 5.57
CA LEU A 24 20.52 15.87 5.08
C LEU A 24 22.03 16.14 5.06
N VAL A 25 22.74 15.68 6.10
CA VAL A 25 24.19 15.96 6.25
C VAL A 25 25.06 15.00 5.46
N ALA A 26 24.65 13.74 5.34
CA ALA A 26 25.43 12.69 4.67
C ALA A 26 24.50 11.75 3.87
N PRO A 27 23.83 12.24 2.80
CA PRO A 27 22.78 11.49 2.09
C PRO A 27 23.29 10.14 1.55
N ASP A 28 24.47 10.12 0.89
CA ASP A 28 25.02 8.90 0.28
C ASP A 28 25.36 7.84 1.34
N ALA A 29 26.05 8.25 2.41
CA ALA A 29 26.43 7.34 3.49
C ALA A 29 25.19 6.84 4.28
N ALA A 30 24.17 7.66 4.41
CA ALA A 30 22.92 7.26 5.05
C ALA A 30 22.13 6.27 4.16
N ALA A 31 22.05 6.54 2.86
CA ALA A 31 21.41 5.66 1.89
C ALA A 31 22.11 4.28 1.84
N GLU A 32 23.45 4.25 1.77
CA GLU A 32 24.23 3.02 1.77
C GLU A 32 23.98 2.18 3.04
N ARG A 33 23.99 2.81 4.22
CA ARG A 33 23.74 2.11 5.50
C ARG A 33 22.30 1.59 5.58
N LEU A 34 21.34 2.35 5.10
CA LEU A 34 19.93 1.91 5.10
C LEU A 34 19.73 0.76 4.12
N SER A 35 20.36 0.81 2.93
CA SER A 35 20.34 -0.29 1.96
C SER A 35 20.95 -1.56 2.56
N THR A 36 22.15 -1.46 3.15
CA THR A 36 22.84 -2.59 3.81
C THR A 36 21.98 -3.20 4.93
N LEU A 37 21.35 -2.35 5.75
CA LEU A 37 20.44 -2.81 6.81
C LEU A 37 19.21 -3.51 6.22
N TYR A 38 18.63 -2.96 5.17
CA TYR A 38 17.50 -3.57 4.48
C TYR A 38 17.88 -4.94 3.90
N GLU A 39 18.99 -5.02 3.16
CA GLU A 39 19.50 -6.25 2.57
C GLU A 39 19.74 -7.32 3.62
N TYR A 40 20.40 -6.95 4.75
CA TYR A 40 20.59 -7.86 5.86
C TYR A 40 19.25 -8.40 6.41
N ILE A 41 18.26 -7.52 6.61
CA ILE A 41 16.95 -7.94 7.10
C ILE A 41 16.22 -8.80 6.07
N ALA A 42 16.29 -8.46 4.79
CA ALA A 42 15.61 -9.18 3.72
C ALA A 42 16.20 -10.58 3.51
N ILE A 43 17.52 -10.73 3.59
CA ILE A 43 18.21 -12.02 3.42
C ILE A 43 18.04 -12.90 4.67
N GLU A 44 18.40 -12.39 5.85
CA GLU A 44 18.44 -13.20 7.06
C GLU A 44 17.05 -13.46 7.67
N PHE A 45 16.13 -12.51 7.52
CA PHE A 45 14.79 -12.58 8.12
C PHE A 45 13.67 -12.70 7.10
N GLY A 46 13.97 -12.72 5.82
CA GLY A 46 12.99 -12.77 4.73
C GLY A 46 12.02 -13.93 4.84
N ILE A 47 12.53 -15.10 5.23
CA ILE A 47 11.71 -16.31 5.43
C ILE A 47 10.56 -16.08 6.43
N PHE A 48 10.78 -15.26 7.48
CA PHE A 48 9.73 -14.98 8.46
C PHE A 48 8.60 -14.12 7.89
N TYR A 49 8.90 -13.22 6.95
CA TYR A 49 7.85 -12.46 6.24
C TYR A 49 7.00 -13.38 5.36
N LEU A 50 7.62 -14.33 4.66
CA LEU A 50 6.90 -15.30 3.85
C LEU A 50 6.05 -16.24 4.71
N LEU A 51 6.60 -16.76 5.82
CA LEU A 51 5.84 -17.57 6.76
C LEU A 51 4.68 -16.79 7.39
N ALA A 52 4.91 -15.52 7.73
CA ALA A 52 3.87 -14.65 8.27
C ALA A 52 2.73 -14.43 7.26
N SER A 53 3.04 -14.28 5.96
CA SER A 53 2.04 -14.11 4.91
C SER A 53 1.13 -15.34 4.79
N VAL A 54 1.73 -16.51 4.74
CA VAL A 54 1.01 -17.79 4.67
C VAL A 54 0.17 -18.04 5.92
N ALA A 55 0.78 -17.77 7.11
CA ALA A 55 0.09 -17.90 8.39
C ALA A 55 -1.09 -16.93 8.50
N ALA A 56 -0.93 -15.69 8.02
CA ALA A 56 -1.99 -14.70 7.99
C ALA A 56 -3.19 -15.16 7.15
N ILE A 57 -2.93 -15.62 5.93
CA ILE A 57 -3.98 -16.13 5.03
C ILE A 57 -4.66 -17.35 5.66
N GLY A 58 -3.88 -18.34 6.11
CA GLY A 58 -4.42 -19.55 6.72
C GLY A 58 -5.27 -19.27 7.96
N PHE A 59 -4.79 -18.38 8.83
CA PHE A 59 -5.53 -17.96 10.03
C PHE A 59 -6.84 -17.24 9.66
N LEU A 60 -6.83 -16.33 8.70
CA LEU A 60 -8.02 -15.60 8.28
C LEU A 60 -9.06 -16.51 7.61
N VAL A 61 -8.63 -17.46 6.79
CA VAL A 61 -9.52 -18.48 6.22
C VAL A 61 -10.15 -19.33 7.32
N TRP A 62 -9.35 -19.80 8.27
CA TRP A 62 -9.86 -20.51 9.45
C TRP A 62 -10.84 -19.65 10.25
N LEU A 63 -10.48 -18.41 10.57
CA LEU A 63 -11.31 -17.52 11.37
C LEU A 63 -12.63 -17.21 10.67
N ALA A 64 -12.62 -16.91 9.38
CA ALA A 64 -13.82 -16.64 8.58
C ALA A 64 -14.73 -17.87 8.48
N SER A 65 -14.15 -19.08 8.35
CA SER A 65 -14.90 -20.33 8.22
C SER A 65 -15.45 -20.85 9.54
N SER A 66 -14.80 -20.50 10.66
CA SER A 66 -15.16 -20.96 12.01
C SER A 66 -16.40 -20.27 12.57
N ARG A 67 -16.82 -20.75 13.76
CA ARG A 67 -17.88 -20.09 14.56
C ARG A 67 -17.52 -18.65 14.94
N PHE A 68 -16.24 -18.34 15.09
CA PHE A 68 -15.77 -17.01 15.46
C PHE A 68 -16.01 -15.97 14.35
N GLY A 69 -16.05 -16.39 13.09
CA GLY A 69 -16.43 -15.52 11.99
C GLY A 69 -17.84 -14.95 12.06
N ARG A 70 -18.72 -15.56 12.88
CA ARG A 70 -20.10 -15.09 13.11
C ARG A 70 -20.18 -14.01 14.19
N ILE A 71 -19.11 -13.78 14.97
CA ILE A 71 -19.10 -12.75 16.02
C ILE A 71 -19.35 -11.40 15.35
N ARG A 72 -20.31 -10.66 15.90
CA ARG A 72 -20.68 -9.32 15.45
C ARG A 72 -19.86 -8.27 16.21
N LEU A 73 -19.34 -7.31 15.49
CA LEU A 73 -18.63 -6.16 16.05
C LEU A 73 -19.65 -5.15 16.60
N GLY A 74 -20.08 -5.38 17.82
CA GLY A 74 -21.14 -4.66 18.50
C GLY A 74 -22.04 -5.61 19.30
N GLU A 75 -23.25 -5.18 19.60
CA GLU A 75 -24.29 -6.04 20.22
C GLU A 75 -24.86 -6.99 19.15
N GLN A 76 -25.51 -8.09 19.63
CA GLN A 76 -26.02 -9.12 18.72
C GLN A 76 -26.97 -8.56 17.65
N ASP A 77 -27.78 -7.56 18.03
CA ASP A 77 -28.75 -6.92 17.14
C ASP A 77 -28.27 -5.62 16.50
N SER A 78 -26.98 -5.28 16.68
CA SER A 78 -26.41 -4.09 16.08
C SER A 78 -26.51 -4.14 14.57
N LYS A 79 -27.07 -3.09 13.96
CA LYS A 79 -27.04 -2.93 12.50
C LYS A 79 -25.69 -2.31 12.08
N PRO A 80 -25.22 -2.63 10.86
CA PRO A 80 -24.05 -1.96 10.32
C PRO A 80 -24.21 -0.44 10.30
N GLU A 81 -23.21 0.28 10.77
CA GLU A 81 -23.22 1.75 10.83
C GLU A 81 -23.29 2.37 9.42
N PHE A 82 -22.66 1.71 8.44
CA PHE A 82 -22.66 2.13 7.04
C PHE A 82 -23.39 1.12 6.16
N ARG A 83 -24.13 1.62 5.15
CA ARG A 83 -24.69 0.77 4.09
C ARG A 83 -23.58 -0.03 3.42
N THR A 84 -23.88 -1.25 2.95
CA THR A 84 -22.86 -2.14 2.38
C THR A 84 -22.10 -1.49 1.23
N LEU A 85 -22.77 -0.80 0.31
CA LEU A 85 -22.12 -0.13 -0.80
C LEU A 85 -21.14 0.96 -0.34
N SER A 86 -21.53 1.79 0.62
CA SER A 86 -20.64 2.82 1.18
C SER A 86 -19.43 2.22 1.89
N TRP A 87 -19.65 1.12 2.62
CA TRP A 87 -18.58 0.43 3.29
C TRP A 87 -17.60 -0.22 2.30
N VAL A 88 -18.09 -0.85 1.24
CA VAL A 88 -17.27 -1.38 0.14
C VAL A 88 -16.47 -0.27 -0.54
N ALA A 89 -17.09 0.89 -0.80
CA ALA A 89 -16.39 2.04 -1.36
C ALA A 89 -15.27 2.54 -0.44
N MET A 90 -15.49 2.58 0.88
CA MET A 90 -14.44 2.94 1.85
C MET A 90 -13.30 1.92 1.91
N LEU A 91 -13.60 0.61 1.78
CA LEU A 91 -12.57 -0.43 1.68
C LEU A 91 -11.74 -0.28 0.39
N PHE A 92 -12.41 -0.07 -0.72
CA PHE A 92 -11.78 0.20 -2.01
C PHE A 92 -10.84 1.41 -1.93
N CYS A 93 -11.33 2.53 -1.38
CA CYS A 93 -10.53 3.76 -1.25
C CYS A 93 -9.40 3.65 -0.23
N ALA A 94 -9.48 2.73 0.73
CA ALA A 94 -8.42 2.54 1.72
C ALA A 94 -7.11 2.05 1.10
N GLY A 95 -7.16 1.39 -0.06
CA GLY A 95 -5.99 0.97 -0.83
C GLY A 95 -5.50 2.01 -1.83
N VAL A 96 -6.28 3.06 -2.09
CA VAL A 96 -5.95 4.08 -3.10
C VAL A 96 -5.11 5.19 -2.47
N GLY A 97 -3.85 5.23 -2.80
CA GLY A 97 -2.92 6.25 -2.35
C GLY A 97 -1.98 6.69 -3.48
N ALA A 98 -1.27 7.79 -3.28
CA ALA A 98 -0.34 8.29 -4.29
C ALA A 98 0.81 7.32 -4.59
N GLY A 99 1.27 6.55 -3.60
CA GLY A 99 2.23 5.46 -3.81
C GLY A 99 1.69 4.38 -4.74
N LEU A 100 0.38 4.04 -4.67
CA LEU A 100 -0.24 3.11 -5.61
C LEU A 100 -0.17 3.63 -7.05
N MET A 101 -0.42 4.93 -7.28
CA MET A 101 -0.35 5.54 -8.62
C MET A 101 1.04 5.37 -9.24
N TYR A 102 2.08 5.65 -8.47
CA TYR A 102 3.47 5.48 -8.90
C TYR A 102 3.78 4.02 -9.23
N TRP A 103 3.54 3.12 -8.26
CA TRP A 103 3.90 1.70 -8.42
C TRP A 103 3.08 0.99 -9.49
N CYS A 104 1.79 1.28 -9.63
CA CYS A 104 1.01 0.70 -10.72
C CYS A 104 1.58 1.01 -12.10
N ALA A 105 2.11 2.24 -12.28
CA ALA A 105 2.66 2.65 -13.55
C ALA A 105 4.06 2.05 -13.82
N THR A 106 4.87 1.81 -12.78
CA THR A 106 6.30 1.51 -12.91
C THR A 106 6.71 0.09 -12.51
N GLU A 107 6.00 -0.54 -11.58
CA GLU A 107 6.38 -1.83 -10.97
C GLU A 107 6.59 -2.95 -12.00
N TRP A 108 5.70 -3.05 -12.98
CA TRP A 108 5.79 -4.05 -14.02
C TRP A 108 7.11 -4.00 -14.82
N ALA A 109 7.71 -2.80 -14.96
CA ALA A 109 8.93 -2.62 -15.74
C ALA A 109 10.12 -3.34 -15.10
N PHE A 110 10.20 -3.32 -13.77
CA PHE A 110 11.22 -4.09 -13.04
C PHE A 110 11.03 -5.59 -13.22
N TYR A 111 9.80 -6.09 -13.19
CA TYR A 111 9.49 -7.52 -13.40
C TYR A 111 9.66 -7.95 -14.85
N PHE A 112 9.56 -7.02 -15.78
CA PHE A 112 9.82 -7.27 -17.19
C PHE A 112 11.32 -7.38 -17.48
N GLU A 113 12.17 -6.62 -16.76
CA GLU A 113 13.63 -6.67 -16.88
C GLU A 113 14.27 -7.79 -16.06
N ALA A 114 13.77 -8.06 -14.88
CA ALA A 114 14.25 -9.11 -14.00
C ALA A 114 13.06 -9.98 -13.53
N PRO A 115 12.55 -10.85 -14.42
CA PRO A 115 11.33 -11.60 -14.15
C PRO A 115 11.57 -12.74 -13.16
N PRO A 116 10.51 -13.14 -12.41
CA PRO A 116 10.56 -14.26 -11.49
C PRO A 116 10.63 -15.60 -12.24
N PHE A 117 10.90 -16.66 -11.48
CA PHE A 117 10.85 -18.07 -11.90
C PHE A 117 11.77 -18.42 -13.08
N GLY A 118 12.85 -17.66 -13.28
CA GLY A 118 13.83 -17.91 -14.33
C GLY A 118 13.31 -17.64 -15.76
N ALA A 119 12.26 -16.82 -15.89
CA ALA A 119 11.82 -16.39 -17.20
C ALA A 119 12.89 -15.49 -17.86
N GLU A 120 12.96 -15.51 -19.19
CA GLU A 120 13.90 -14.69 -19.94
C GLU A 120 13.48 -13.20 -19.85
N PRO A 121 14.41 -12.27 -19.52
CA PRO A 121 14.13 -10.84 -19.51
C PRO A 121 13.52 -10.34 -20.82
N ARG A 122 12.56 -9.43 -20.72
CA ARG A 122 11.88 -8.77 -21.85
C ARG A 122 11.17 -9.73 -22.83
N SER A 123 10.95 -10.99 -22.41
CA SER A 123 10.20 -11.98 -23.17
C SER A 123 8.68 -11.87 -22.97
N ALA A 124 7.92 -12.65 -23.76
CA ALA A 124 6.48 -12.77 -23.55
C ALA A 124 6.13 -13.32 -22.16
N ALA A 125 6.93 -14.27 -21.64
CA ALA A 125 6.77 -14.78 -20.28
C ALA A 125 7.06 -13.72 -19.23
N ALA A 126 8.10 -12.87 -19.45
CA ALA A 126 8.37 -11.74 -18.58
C ALA A 126 7.21 -10.73 -18.57
N ALA A 127 6.59 -10.43 -19.72
CA ALA A 127 5.42 -9.56 -19.80
C ALA A 127 4.20 -10.14 -19.06
N GLU A 128 4.00 -11.47 -19.14
CA GLU A 128 2.95 -12.16 -18.41
C GLU A 128 3.15 -12.04 -16.88
N TRP A 129 4.36 -12.29 -16.37
CA TRP A 129 4.67 -12.11 -14.96
C TRP A 129 4.61 -10.64 -14.54
N ALA A 130 5.07 -9.72 -15.37
CA ALA A 130 5.02 -8.29 -15.11
C ALA A 130 3.58 -7.78 -14.90
N SER A 131 2.64 -8.22 -15.73
CA SER A 131 1.22 -7.88 -15.57
C SER A 131 0.54 -8.61 -14.39
N THR A 132 1.17 -9.64 -13.84
CA THR A 132 0.60 -10.52 -12.79
C THR A 132 1.09 -10.14 -11.40
N TYR A 133 2.39 -9.86 -11.21
CA TYR A 133 2.99 -9.70 -9.89
C TYR A 133 2.48 -8.46 -9.14
N GLY A 134 2.15 -7.39 -9.85
CA GLY A 134 1.48 -6.24 -9.25
C GLY A 134 0.13 -6.62 -8.62
N LEU A 135 -0.65 -7.52 -9.26
CA LEU A 135 -1.89 -8.02 -8.69
C LEU A 135 -1.64 -8.87 -7.44
N PHE A 136 -0.56 -9.64 -7.41
CA PHE A 136 -0.18 -10.46 -6.26
C PHE A 136 0.26 -9.61 -5.07
N HIS A 137 1.21 -8.69 -5.28
CA HIS A 137 1.77 -7.87 -4.20
C HIS A 137 0.78 -6.90 -3.57
N TRP A 138 -0.20 -6.40 -4.34
CA TRP A 138 -1.25 -5.49 -3.89
C TRP A 138 -2.60 -6.16 -3.63
N GLY A 139 -2.62 -7.50 -3.70
CA GLY A 139 -3.82 -8.32 -3.65
C GLY A 139 -4.12 -8.94 -2.29
N PHE A 140 -4.59 -10.18 -2.34
CA PHE A 140 -5.13 -10.91 -1.18
C PHE A 140 -4.19 -10.99 0.00
N THR A 141 -2.90 -11.20 -0.23
CA THR A 141 -1.89 -11.34 0.83
C THR A 141 -1.66 -10.00 1.55
N ALA A 142 -1.56 -8.90 0.82
CA ALA A 142 -1.46 -7.55 1.37
C ALA A 142 -2.66 -7.24 2.27
N TRP A 143 -3.87 -7.51 1.79
CA TRP A 143 -5.09 -7.26 2.53
C TRP A 143 -5.29 -8.24 3.69
N ALA A 144 -4.72 -9.44 3.63
CA ALA A 144 -4.65 -10.34 4.77
C ALA A 144 -3.82 -9.73 5.91
N PHE A 145 -2.67 -9.16 5.64
CA PHE A 145 -1.88 -8.44 6.65
C PHE A 145 -2.66 -7.30 7.30
N TYR A 146 -3.41 -6.52 6.54
CA TYR A 146 -4.23 -5.44 7.09
C TYR A 146 -5.43 -5.94 7.90
N CYS A 147 -5.96 -7.08 7.53
CA CYS A 147 -7.13 -7.67 8.19
C CYS A 147 -6.84 -8.15 9.62
N LEU A 148 -5.63 -8.64 9.87
CA LEU A 148 -5.23 -9.14 11.19
C LEU A 148 -5.37 -8.06 12.28
N PRO A 149 -4.68 -6.91 12.21
CA PRO A 149 -4.84 -5.86 13.21
C PRO A 149 -6.24 -5.24 13.19
N ALA A 150 -6.92 -5.18 12.04
CA ALA A 150 -8.30 -4.71 12.01
C ALA A 150 -9.21 -5.51 12.93
N ILE A 151 -9.12 -6.85 12.89
CA ILE A 151 -9.91 -7.72 13.75
C ILE A 151 -9.39 -7.67 15.19
N ALA A 152 -8.06 -7.67 15.37
CA ALA A 152 -7.44 -7.61 16.69
C ALA A 152 -7.82 -6.34 17.47
N ILE A 153 -7.99 -5.22 16.79
CA ILE A 153 -8.44 -3.93 17.37
C ILE A 153 -9.95 -3.89 17.52
N ALA A 154 -10.70 -4.37 16.52
CA ALA A 154 -12.16 -4.30 16.51
C ALA A 154 -12.80 -5.15 17.61
N TYR A 155 -12.23 -6.32 17.89
CA TYR A 155 -12.77 -7.24 18.89
C TYR A 155 -12.78 -6.63 20.30
N PRO A 156 -11.66 -6.16 20.89
CA PRO A 156 -11.69 -5.52 22.21
C PRO A 156 -12.52 -4.23 22.21
N PHE A 157 -12.52 -3.47 21.13
CA PHE A 157 -13.27 -2.23 21.05
C PHE A 157 -14.79 -2.46 21.04
N TYR A 158 -15.30 -3.28 20.14
CA TYR A 158 -16.74 -3.46 19.96
C TYR A 158 -17.34 -4.55 20.86
N VAL A 159 -16.62 -5.66 21.08
CA VAL A 159 -17.14 -6.81 21.81
C VAL A 159 -16.85 -6.71 23.32
N ARG A 160 -15.62 -6.29 23.66
CA ARG A 160 -15.22 -6.09 25.07
C ARG A 160 -15.45 -4.66 25.57
N LYS A 161 -16.01 -3.79 24.74
CA LYS A 161 -16.39 -2.39 25.06
C LYS A 161 -15.23 -1.57 25.66
N LYS A 162 -14.00 -1.80 25.18
CA LYS A 162 -12.85 -0.97 25.55
C LYS A 162 -13.00 0.42 24.90
N SER A 163 -12.90 1.47 25.70
CA SER A 163 -13.24 2.85 25.29
C SER A 163 -12.22 3.51 24.36
N VAL A 164 -11.04 2.93 24.15
CA VAL A 164 -9.93 3.53 23.41
C VAL A 164 -9.48 2.63 22.28
N LEU A 165 -9.35 3.23 21.10
CA LEU A 165 -8.70 2.58 19.93
C LEU A 165 -7.18 2.79 20.03
N ARG A 166 -6.50 1.83 20.62
CA ARG A 166 -5.06 1.83 20.82
C ARG A 166 -4.49 0.47 20.47
N PHE A 167 -3.40 0.42 19.70
CA PHE A 167 -2.89 -0.85 19.20
C PHE A 167 -2.40 -1.77 20.33
N SER A 168 -1.73 -1.24 21.34
CA SER A 168 -1.29 -2.02 22.51
C SER A 168 -2.45 -2.68 23.27
N LEU A 169 -3.66 -2.12 23.22
CA LEU A 169 -4.85 -2.73 23.85
C LEU A 169 -5.29 -4.03 23.16
N SER A 170 -4.95 -4.21 21.87
CA SER A 170 -5.19 -5.48 21.18
C SER A 170 -4.29 -6.59 21.71
N CYS A 171 -3.14 -6.24 22.28
CA CYS A 171 -2.18 -7.14 22.88
C CYS A 171 -2.35 -7.32 24.41
N ASN A 172 -3.40 -6.71 25.00
CA ASN A 172 -3.58 -6.63 26.45
C ASN A 172 -3.56 -8.01 27.16
N GLU A 173 -4.16 -9.03 26.55
CA GLU A 173 -4.15 -10.39 27.09
C GLU A 173 -2.73 -10.98 27.14
N LEU A 174 -1.93 -10.75 26.09
CA LEU A 174 -0.53 -11.16 26.03
C LEU A 174 0.34 -10.39 27.02
N LEU A 175 -0.06 -9.17 27.36
CA LEU A 175 0.64 -8.30 28.33
C LEU A 175 0.17 -8.54 29.79
N GLY A 176 -0.64 -9.57 30.03
CA GLY A 176 -1.16 -9.90 31.36
C GLY A 176 -2.01 -8.78 31.98
N GLY A 177 -2.76 -8.04 31.16
CA GLY A 177 -3.64 -6.95 31.59
C GLY A 177 -2.93 -5.61 31.85
N LYS A 178 -1.63 -5.50 31.59
CA LYS A 178 -0.81 -4.27 31.85
C LYS A 178 -0.82 -3.35 30.62
N ASP A 179 -1.97 -2.76 30.32
CA ASP A 179 -2.19 -1.89 29.16
C ASP A 179 -1.50 -0.53 29.19
N HIS A 180 -0.87 -0.18 30.32
CA HIS A 180 -0.04 1.01 30.52
C HIS A 180 1.42 0.71 30.91
N GLY A 181 1.83 -0.57 30.83
CA GLY A 181 3.18 -1.00 31.16
C GLY A 181 4.22 -0.61 30.10
N PRO A 182 5.54 -0.82 30.38
CA PRO A 182 6.60 -0.51 29.41
C PRO A 182 6.45 -1.22 28.08
N ALA A 183 6.02 -2.49 28.09
CA ALA A 183 5.79 -3.26 26.86
C ALA A 183 4.65 -2.67 26.01
N ALA A 184 3.55 -2.21 26.64
CA ALA A 184 2.47 -1.56 25.92
C ALA A 184 2.93 -0.22 25.27
N ARG A 185 3.74 0.57 25.99
CA ARG A 185 4.35 1.80 25.46
C ARG A 185 5.29 1.51 24.31
N PHE A 186 6.08 0.46 24.40
CA PHE A 186 7.00 0.05 23.34
C PHE A 186 6.23 -0.38 22.07
N ILE A 187 5.14 -1.12 22.21
CA ILE A 187 4.25 -1.49 21.08
C ILE A 187 3.66 -0.23 20.41
N ASP A 188 3.15 0.72 21.20
CA ASP A 188 2.61 1.96 20.66
C ASP A 188 3.69 2.84 20.03
N PHE A 189 4.90 2.86 20.59
CA PHE A 189 6.05 3.53 20.01
C PHE A 189 6.42 2.93 18.64
N LEU A 190 6.53 1.61 18.52
CA LEU A 190 6.77 0.94 17.24
C LEU A 190 5.68 1.25 16.22
N PHE A 191 4.42 1.27 16.65
CA PHE A 191 3.29 1.67 15.81
C PHE A 191 3.45 3.11 15.27
N MET A 192 3.83 4.06 16.13
CA MET A 192 4.02 5.45 15.71
C MET A 192 5.18 5.60 14.72
N ILE A 193 6.32 4.93 14.95
CA ILE A 193 7.45 4.95 14.03
C ILE A 193 7.09 4.32 12.69
N ALA A 194 6.42 3.17 12.70
CA ALA A 194 5.97 2.50 11.48
C ALA A 194 4.99 3.38 10.68
N LEU A 195 4.05 4.03 11.35
CA LEU A 195 3.10 4.95 10.72
C LEU A 195 3.82 6.14 10.07
N ILE A 196 4.75 6.76 10.78
CA ILE A 196 5.49 7.93 10.26
C ILE A 196 6.40 7.51 9.10
N GLY A 197 7.13 6.38 9.24
CA GLY A 197 7.97 5.84 8.18
C GLY A 197 7.16 5.52 6.93
N GLY A 198 6.02 4.87 7.06
CA GLY A 198 5.14 4.57 5.94
C GLY A 198 4.54 5.82 5.28
N ALA A 199 4.14 6.83 6.06
CA ALA A 199 3.67 8.10 5.52
C ALA A 199 4.81 8.84 4.77
N ALA A 200 6.03 8.84 5.31
CA ALA A 200 7.20 9.40 4.66
C ALA A 200 7.52 8.69 3.34
N THR A 201 7.47 7.36 3.31
CA THR A 201 7.67 6.57 2.09
C THR A 201 6.64 6.93 1.02
N SER A 202 5.35 7.03 1.39
CA SER A 202 4.30 7.40 0.44
C SER A 202 4.49 8.81 -0.12
N LEU A 203 4.89 9.79 0.71
CA LEU A 203 5.20 11.13 0.25
C LEU A 203 6.48 11.16 -0.62
N GLY A 204 7.49 10.35 -0.27
CA GLY A 204 8.73 10.25 -1.02
C GLY A 204 8.54 9.77 -2.46
N PHE A 205 7.58 8.89 -2.74
CA PHE A 205 7.24 8.49 -4.10
C PHE A 205 6.29 9.47 -4.79
N SER A 206 5.31 10.01 -4.07
CA SER A 206 4.28 10.84 -4.69
C SER A 206 4.73 12.26 -4.98
N SER A 207 5.56 12.87 -4.12
CA SER A 207 5.96 14.27 -4.31
C SER A 207 6.81 14.50 -5.55
N PRO A 208 7.85 13.68 -5.85
CA PRO A 208 8.59 13.80 -7.09
C PRO A 208 7.75 13.52 -8.34
N MET A 209 6.79 12.56 -8.25
CA MET A 209 5.87 12.29 -9.35
C MET A 209 4.98 13.49 -9.64
N ILE A 210 4.39 14.11 -8.60
CA ILE A 210 3.56 15.31 -8.77
C ILE A 210 4.42 16.46 -9.31
N ALA A 211 5.64 16.66 -8.80
CA ALA A 211 6.56 17.67 -9.27
C ALA A 211 6.91 17.48 -10.76
N ALA A 212 7.17 16.25 -11.20
CA ALA A 212 7.45 15.95 -12.61
C ALA A 212 6.24 16.27 -13.51
N CYS A 213 5.02 15.89 -13.08
CA CYS A 213 3.79 16.23 -13.82
C CYS A 213 3.56 17.73 -13.89
N LEU A 214 3.77 18.47 -12.79
CA LEU A 214 3.64 19.92 -12.77
C LEU A 214 4.72 20.61 -13.62
N ALA A 215 5.96 20.14 -13.56
CA ALA A 215 7.05 20.65 -14.39
C ALA A 215 6.73 20.50 -15.87
N TRP A 216 6.24 19.35 -16.28
CA TRP A 216 5.80 19.14 -17.66
C TRP A 216 4.61 20.05 -18.05
N LEU A 217 3.59 20.15 -17.18
CA LEU A 217 2.38 20.93 -17.45
C LEU A 217 2.66 22.45 -17.59
N PHE A 218 3.55 22.98 -16.74
CA PHE A 218 3.84 24.41 -16.68
C PHE A 218 5.14 24.80 -17.42
N GLY A 219 5.86 23.84 -18.00
CA GLY A 219 7.13 24.08 -18.68
C GLY A 219 8.24 24.60 -17.78
N VAL A 220 8.23 24.19 -16.48
CA VAL A 220 9.27 24.54 -15.50
C VAL A 220 10.23 23.37 -15.31
N GLU A 221 11.44 23.65 -14.82
CA GLU A 221 12.42 22.59 -14.55
C GLU A 221 12.03 21.76 -13.31
N THR A 222 12.27 20.46 -13.38
CA THR A 222 12.18 19.56 -12.22
C THR A 222 13.39 19.80 -11.33
N GLY A 223 13.19 19.80 -10.01
CA GLY A 223 14.27 19.94 -9.06
C GLY A 223 13.79 19.92 -7.61
N PHE A 224 14.73 19.87 -6.70
CA PHE A 224 14.48 19.78 -5.26
C PHE A 224 13.55 20.92 -4.76
N GLU A 225 13.68 22.12 -5.29
CA GLU A 225 12.85 23.26 -4.90
C GLU A 225 11.37 23.02 -5.22
N LEU A 226 11.08 22.50 -6.42
CA LEU A 226 9.70 22.17 -6.81
C LEU A 226 9.13 21.04 -5.96
N GLU A 227 9.92 20.02 -5.66
CA GLU A 227 9.52 18.93 -4.77
C GLU A 227 9.19 19.43 -3.35
N VAL A 228 10.00 20.32 -2.79
CA VAL A 228 9.74 20.95 -1.49
C VAL A 228 8.44 21.76 -1.51
N ILE A 229 8.19 22.52 -2.57
CA ILE A 229 6.93 23.25 -2.74
C ILE A 229 5.75 22.29 -2.79
N VAL A 230 5.85 21.20 -3.54
CA VAL A 230 4.80 20.15 -3.62
C VAL A 230 4.53 19.53 -2.26
N VAL A 231 5.59 19.16 -1.53
CA VAL A 231 5.45 18.62 -0.16
C VAL A 231 4.78 19.64 0.76
N ALA A 232 5.17 20.90 0.71
CA ALA A 232 4.57 21.95 1.52
C ALA A 232 3.08 22.13 1.21
N ILE A 233 2.69 22.11 -0.06
CA ILE A 233 1.28 22.15 -0.48
C ILE A 233 0.52 20.93 0.03
N CYS A 234 1.06 19.72 -0.13
CA CYS A 234 0.44 18.49 0.34
C CYS A 234 0.23 18.51 1.86
N VAL A 235 1.25 18.90 2.63
CA VAL A 235 1.16 19.03 4.08
C VAL A 235 0.13 20.09 4.46
N GLY A 236 0.12 21.23 3.79
CA GLY A 236 -0.87 22.30 4.00
C GLY A 236 -2.31 21.80 3.76
N LEU A 237 -2.55 21.05 2.67
CA LEU A 237 -3.84 20.46 2.39
C LEU A 237 -4.25 19.43 3.46
N PHE A 238 -3.33 18.60 3.93
CA PHE A 238 -3.62 17.63 4.99
C PHE A 238 -3.96 18.34 6.32
N VAL A 239 -3.16 19.31 6.72
CA VAL A 239 -3.41 20.10 7.94
C VAL A 239 -4.76 20.80 7.86
N PHE A 240 -5.06 21.46 6.74
CA PHE A 240 -6.34 22.11 6.52
C PHE A 240 -7.50 21.13 6.53
N SER A 241 -7.34 19.97 5.91
CA SER A 241 -8.35 18.90 5.90
C SER A 241 -8.63 18.36 7.31
N VAL A 242 -7.58 18.16 8.11
CA VAL A 242 -7.71 17.75 9.52
C VAL A 242 -8.37 18.83 10.36
N TRP A 243 -8.03 20.10 10.14
CA TRP A 243 -8.63 21.24 10.85
C TRP A 243 -10.13 21.38 10.57
N LEU A 244 -10.57 21.13 9.32
CA LEU A 244 -11.99 21.11 8.95
C LEU A 244 -12.75 19.90 9.53
N GLY A 245 -12.02 18.88 10.02
CA GLY A 245 -12.54 17.68 10.64
C GLY A 245 -12.96 16.59 9.68
N LEU A 246 -13.23 15.40 10.22
CA LEU A 246 -13.49 14.16 9.49
C LEU A 246 -14.63 14.27 8.46
N THR A 247 -15.72 14.94 8.82
CA THR A 247 -16.94 14.95 7.99
C THR A 247 -16.92 15.99 6.88
N ARG A 248 -16.23 17.13 7.08
CA ARG A 248 -16.21 18.22 6.11
C ARG A 248 -14.90 18.32 5.32
N GLY A 249 -13.77 18.03 5.96
CA GLY A 249 -12.45 18.08 5.33
C GLY A 249 -12.06 16.76 4.68
N ILE A 250 -11.75 15.78 5.50
CA ILE A 250 -11.20 14.48 5.04
C ILE A 250 -12.16 13.77 4.09
N LYS A 251 -13.47 13.72 4.42
CA LYS A 251 -14.45 13.06 3.55
C LYS A 251 -14.55 13.71 2.17
N ARG A 252 -14.64 15.06 2.09
CA ARG A 252 -14.75 15.74 0.80
C ARG A 252 -13.51 15.55 -0.06
N LEU A 253 -12.34 15.66 0.55
CA LEU A 253 -11.07 15.44 -0.16
C LEU A 253 -10.97 14.00 -0.67
N SER A 254 -11.36 13.03 0.15
CA SER A 254 -11.42 11.61 -0.24
C SER A 254 -12.42 11.36 -1.38
N ASP A 255 -13.61 11.95 -1.32
CA ASP A 255 -14.62 11.80 -2.38
C ASP A 255 -14.11 12.40 -3.70
N ILE A 256 -13.49 13.59 -3.68
CA ILE A 256 -12.90 14.22 -4.87
C ILE A 256 -11.79 13.34 -5.45
N ASN A 257 -10.86 12.88 -4.60
CA ASN A 257 -9.77 12.00 -5.02
C ASN A 257 -10.29 10.72 -5.68
N MET A 258 -11.31 10.11 -5.11
CA MET A 258 -11.94 8.90 -5.68
C MET A 258 -12.53 9.17 -7.06
N TYR A 259 -13.28 10.27 -7.23
CA TYR A 259 -13.86 10.59 -8.52
C TYR A 259 -12.80 10.90 -9.58
N LEU A 260 -11.75 11.63 -9.21
CA LEU A 260 -10.63 11.91 -10.11
C LEU A 260 -9.89 10.62 -10.51
N ALA A 261 -9.60 9.76 -9.55
CA ALA A 261 -8.92 8.50 -9.79
C ALA A 261 -9.75 7.57 -10.70
N LEU A 262 -11.03 7.37 -10.38
CA LEU A 262 -11.93 6.55 -11.22
C LEU A 262 -12.15 7.19 -12.60
N GLY A 263 -12.24 8.52 -12.68
CA GLY A 263 -12.33 9.26 -13.94
C GLY A 263 -11.10 9.03 -14.82
N LEU A 264 -9.89 9.10 -14.25
CA LEU A 264 -8.64 8.82 -14.95
C LEU A 264 -8.59 7.37 -15.46
N LEU A 265 -8.93 6.40 -14.61
CA LEU A 265 -8.96 4.99 -15.00
C LEU A 265 -9.95 4.72 -16.13
N LEU A 266 -11.15 5.28 -16.03
CA LEU A 266 -12.15 5.16 -17.08
C LEU A 266 -11.68 5.82 -18.38
N PHE A 267 -11.07 7.00 -18.28
CA PHE A 267 -10.52 7.71 -19.43
C PHE A 267 -9.45 6.86 -20.14
N ILE A 268 -8.44 6.36 -19.41
CA ILE A 268 -7.40 5.49 -19.98
C ILE A 268 -8.02 4.22 -20.59
N LEU A 269 -8.99 3.62 -19.91
CA LEU A 269 -9.66 2.41 -20.40
C LEU A 269 -10.40 2.64 -21.73
N VAL A 270 -11.04 3.80 -21.89
CA VAL A 270 -11.86 4.11 -23.08
C VAL A 270 -11.00 4.60 -24.25
N VAL A 271 -10.00 5.42 -23.94
CA VAL A 271 -9.16 6.07 -24.97
C VAL A 271 -7.96 5.20 -25.35
N GLY A 272 -7.47 4.40 -24.41
CA GLY A 272 -6.34 3.49 -24.61
C GLY A 272 -6.73 2.21 -25.38
N PRO A 273 -5.83 1.22 -25.38
CA PRO A 273 -6.04 -0.05 -26.07
C PRO A 273 -6.96 -0.98 -25.27
N THR A 274 -8.23 -0.63 -25.14
CA THR A 274 -9.24 -1.28 -24.28
C THR A 274 -9.18 -2.83 -24.34
N VAL A 275 -9.11 -3.39 -25.56
CA VAL A 275 -9.09 -4.84 -25.73
C VAL A 275 -7.82 -5.45 -25.15
N PHE A 276 -6.66 -4.82 -25.33
CA PHE A 276 -5.40 -5.26 -24.73
C PHE A 276 -5.48 -5.19 -23.20
N LEU A 277 -5.95 -4.07 -22.66
CA LEU A 277 -6.09 -3.88 -21.21
C LEU A 277 -6.97 -4.96 -20.58
N LEU A 278 -8.11 -5.25 -21.18
CA LEU A 278 -9.04 -6.29 -20.69
C LEU A 278 -8.46 -7.70 -20.82
N LYS A 279 -7.82 -8.03 -21.95
CA LYS A 279 -7.18 -9.35 -22.16
C LYS A 279 -6.05 -9.58 -21.16
N THR A 280 -5.15 -8.61 -21.01
CA THR A 280 -3.99 -8.70 -20.11
C THR A 280 -4.44 -8.76 -18.65
N SER A 281 -5.45 -7.96 -18.27
CA SER A 281 -6.03 -8.02 -16.93
C SER A 281 -6.65 -9.38 -16.60
N LEU A 282 -7.41 -9.94 -17.53
CA LEU A 282 -8.03 -11.26 -17.34
C LEU A 282 -6.98 -12.38 -17.29
N ASN A 283 -5.96 -12.30 -18.15
CA ASN A 283 -4.84 -13.23 -18.14
C ASN A 283 -4.07 -13.15 -16.81
N GLY A 284 -3.70 -11.94 -16.37
CA GLY A 284 -2.97 -11.73 -15.10
C GLY A 284 -3.74 -12.26 -13.89
N LEU A 285 -5.07 -12.08 -13.84
CA LEU A 285 -5.91 -12.68 -12.79
C LEU A 285 -5.88 -14.22 -12.86
N GLY A 286 -5.93 -14.79 -14.04
CA GLY A 286 -5.86 -16.23 -14.26
C GLY A 286 -4.52 -16.81 -13.80
N VAL A 287 -3.41 -16.22 -14.25
CA VAL A 287 -2.04 -16.61 -13.88
C VAL A 287 -1.81 -16.45 -12.37
N MET A 288 -2.22 -15.31 -11.79
CA MET A 288 -2.13 -15.10 -10.34
C MET A 288 -2.93 -16.17 -9.57
N THR A 289 -4.15 -16.44 -9.96
CA THR A 289 -5.01 -17.39 -9.26
C THR A 289 -4.43 -18.81 -9.35
N GLN A 290 -3.97 -19.22 -10.53
CA GLN A 290 -3.34 -20.53 -10.76
C GLN A 290 -2.05 -20.69 -9.94
N ASN A 291 -1.25 -19.65 -9.83
CA ASN A 291 0.06 -19.68 -9.17
C ASN A 291 0.06 -19.09 -7.76
N PHE A 292 -1.08 -18.72 -7.19
CA PHE A 292 -1.17 -18.00 -5.92
C PHE A 292 -0.41 -18.69 -4.77
N VAL A 293 -0.56 -20.00 -4.64
CA VAL A 293 0.16 -20.77 -3.63
C VAL A 293 1.66 -20.77 -3.92
N ARG A 294 2.05 -21.04 -5.17
CA ARG A 294 3.45 -21.03 -5.58
C ARG A 294 4.11 -19.68 -5.29
N MET A 295 3.46 -18.56 -5.61
CA MET A 295 3.99 -17.21 -5.39
C MET A 295 4.16 -16.88 -3.91
N ASN A 296 3.25 -17.36 -3.03
CA ASN A 296 3.38 -17.16 -1.57
C ASN A 296 4.46 -18.02 -0.90
N PHE A 297 4.82 -19.17 -1.50
CA PHE A 297 5.83 -20.09 -0.95
C PHE A 297 7.16 -20.02 -1.67
N TRP A 298 7.29 -19.21 -2.71
CA TRP A 298 8.52 -19.13 -3.47
C TRP A 298 9.58 -18.33 -2.73
N THR A 299 10.70 -18.99 -2.47
CA THR A 299 11.87 -18.45 -1.75
C THR A 299 13.10 -18.33 -2.65
N ASP A 300 12.99 -18.71 -3.92
CA ASP A 300 14.06 -18.70 -4.92
C ASP A 300 15.39 -19.36 -4.48
N PRO A 301 15.39 -20.57 -3.90
CA PRO A 301 16.59 -21.13 -3.28
C PRO A 301 17.61 -21.72 -4.27
N PHE A 302 17.30 -21.70 -5.59
CA PHE A 302 18.11 -22.34 -6.60
C PHE A 302 18.69 -21.39 -7.65
N THR A 303 18.02 -20.28 -7.92
CA THR A 303 18.48 -19.28 -8.89
C THR A 303 19.08 -18.05 -8.22
N ASP A 304 18.72 -17.80 -6.95
CA ASP A 304 19.21 -16.69 -6.14
C ASP A 304 19.17 -15.35 -6.90
N SER A 305 18.02 -15.14 -7.56
CA SER A 305 17.84 -13.96 -8.43
C SER A 305 17.70 -12.66 -7.66
N GLY A 306 17.49 -12.73 -6.34
CA GLY A 306 17.19 -11.57 -5.49
C GLY A 306 15.78 -11.00 -5.68
N PHE A 307 14.93 -11.63 -6.52
CA PHE A 307 13.57 -11.14 -6.78
C PHE A 307 12.70 -11.17 -5.53
N VAL A 308 12.79 -12.23 -4.76
CA VAL A 308 11.96 -12.40 -3.55
C VAL A 308 12.30 -11.36 -2.51
N GLU A 309 13.60 -11.11 -2.27
CA GLU A 309 14.13 -10.12 -1.33
C GLU A 309 13.76 -8.72 -1.75
N SER A 310 14.01 -8.39 -3.01
CA SER A 310 13.79 -7.04 -3.55
C SER A 310 12.32 -6.65 -3.65
N TRP A 311 11.42 -7.61 -3.84
CA TRP A 311 10.02 -7.33 -4.14
C TRP A 311 9.04 -7.93 -3.13
N THR A 312 8.99 -9.25 -3.00
CA THR A 312 7.97 -9.88 -2.16
C THR A 312 8.18 -9.54 -0.67
N ILE A 313 9.41 -9.64 -0.19
CA ILE A 313 9.75 -9.31 1.21
C ILE A 313 9.61 -7.80 1.44
N PHE A 314 10.05 -6.97 0.50
CA PHE A 314 9.85 -5.52 0.55
C PHE A 314 8.37 -5.16 0.75
N TYR A 315 7.48 -5.71 -0.07
CA TYR A 315 6.05 -5.44 0.07
C TYR A 315 5.47 -5.98 1.37
N TRP A 316 5.86 -7.19 1.80
CA TRP A 316 5.37 -7.75 3.06
C TRP A 316 5.81 -6.92 4.25
N ALA A 317 7.05 -6.45 4.27
CA ALA A 317 7.54 -5.54 5.31
C ALA A 317 6.76 -4.22 5.32
N TRP A 318 6.51 -3.64 4.16
CA TRP A 318 5.73 -2.41 4.03
C TRP A 318 4.29 -2.61 4.53
N TRP A 319 3.62 -3.68 4.10
CA TRP A 319 2.25 -3.95 4.53
C TRP A 319 2.15 -4.23 6.02
N ILE A 320 3.08 -4.96 6.60
CA ILE A 320 3.12 -5.21 8.05
C ILE A 320 3.31 -3.91 8.83
N ALA A 321 4.19 -3.02 8.38
CA ALA A 321 4.39 -1.73 9.01
C ALA A 321 3.13 -0.84 8.96
N PHE A 322 2.38 -0.86 7.85
CA PHE A 322 1.16 -0.08 7.67
C PHE A 322 -0.09 -0.71 8.28
N ALA A 323 -0.07 -2.03 8.50
CA ALA A 323 -1.23 -2.81 8.89
C ALA A 323 -1.99 -2.29 10.13
N PRO A 324 -1.31 -1.85 11.22
CA PRO A 324 -2.04 -1.34 12.38
C PRO A 324 -2.81 -0.04 12.10
N TYR A 325 -2.29 0.83 11.24
CA TYR A 325 -2.95 2.07 10.85
C TYR A 325 -4.23 1.80 10.03
N VAL A 326 -4.09 0.96 8.98
CA VAL A 326 -5.24 0.52 8.18
C VAL A 326 -6.24 -0.21 9.07
N GLY A 327 -5.77 -1.04 10.00
CA GLY A 327 -6.59 -1.75 10.97
C GLY A 327 -7.45 -0.83 11.85
N LEU A 328 -6.90 0.29 12.31
CA LEU A 328 -7.66 1.31 13.06
C LEU A 328 -8.79 1.91 12.21
N PHE A 329 -8.49 2.27 10.96
CA PHE A 329 -9.48 2.82 10.03
C PHE A 329 -10.60 1.82 9.77
N ILE A 330 -10.25 0.58 9.43
CA ILE A 330 -11.21 -0.48 9.14
C ILE A 330 -12.08 -0.80 10.36
N THR A 331 -11.51 -0.80 11.55
CA THR A 331 -12.26 -0.95 12.81
C THR A 331 -13.36 0.11 12.90
N ARG A 332 -13.03 1.38 12.64
CA ARG A 332 -13.98 2.49 12.74
C ARG A 332 -15.17 2.39 11.78
N ILE A 333 -14.96 1.84 10.60
CA ILE A 333 -16.01 1.75 9.58
C ILE A 333 -16.79 0.42 9.62
N SER A 334 -16.38 -0.53 10.46
CA SER A 334 -16.91 -1.91 10.43
C SER A 334 -17.86 -2.24 11.59
N GLY A 335 -18.26 -1.27 12.40
CA GLY A 335 -19.24 -1.45 13.47
C GLY A 335 -20.53 -2.11 12.98
N GLY A 336 -21.06 -3.08 13.75
CA GLY A 336 -22.27 -3.84 13.42
C GLY A 336 -22.09 -4.95 12.38
N ARG A 337 -20.89 -5.15 11.80
CA ARG A 337 -20.60 -6.26 10.87
C ARG A 337 -20.07 -7.48 11.61
N THR A 338 -20.16 -8.64 10.97
CA THR A 338 -19.51 -9.85 11.50
C THR A 338 -18.04 -9.89 11.11
N ILE A 339 -17.22 -10.59 11.90
CA ILE A 339 -15.78 -10.79 11.59
C ILE A 339 -15.63 -11.38 10.18
N ARG A 340 -16.45 -12.37 9.80
CA ARG A 340 -16.44 -12.93 8.44
C ARG A 340 -16.69 -11.87 7.37
N GLN A 341 -17.67 -10.98 7.58
CA GLN A 341 -17.97 -9.92 6.63
C GLN A 341 -16.76 -8.95 6.48
N VAL A 342 -16.08 -8.64 7.59
CA VAL A 342 -14.90 -7.79 7.56
C VAL A 342 -13.76 -8.47 6.80
N ILE A 343 -13.46 -9.73 7.09
CA ILE A 343 -12.41 -10.50 6.39
C ILE A 343 -12.70 -10.54 4.89
N THR A 344 -13.88 -11.04 4.50
CA THR A 344 -14.21 -11.19 3.08
C THR A 344 -14.28 -9.86 2.36
N GLY A 345 -14.82 -8.83 3.02
CA GLY A 345 -14.89 -7.48 2.45
C GLY A 345 -13.50 -6.88 2.21
N MET A 346 -12.62 -6.94 3.20
CA MET A 346 -11.25 -6.42 3.07
C MET A 346 -10.48 -7.16 1.98
N VAL A 347 -10.44 -8.48 2.04
CA VAL A 347 -9.64 -9.29 1.09
C VAL A 347 -10.17 -9.12 -0.34
N LEU A 348 -11.47 -9.10 -0.57
CA LEU A 348 -12.03 -8.99 -1.92
C LEU A 348 -12.04 -7.54 -2.44
N PHE A 349 -12.69 -6.63 -1.72
CA PHE A 349 -12.90 -5.28 -2.22
C PHE A 349 -11.68 -4.38 -2.05
N GLY A 350 -10.88 -4.63 -1.03
CA GLY A 350 -9.60 -3.95 -0.89
C GLY A 350 -8.65 -4.33 -2.01
N SER A 351 -8.50 -5.62 -2.32
CA SER A 351 -7.68 -6.07 -3.45
C SER A 351 -8.18 -5.50 -4.77
N LEU A 352 -9.50 -5.53 -5.01
CA LEU A 352 -10.08 -4.95 -6.22
C LEU A 352 -9.73 -3.46 -6.36
N GLY A 353 -9.70 -2.72 -5.24
CA GLY A 353 -9.31 -1.32 -5.21
C GLY A 353 -7.90 -1.08 -5.73
N SER A 354 -6.95 -1.94 -5.37
CA SER A 354 -5.57 -1.85 -5.86
C SER A 354 -5.42 -2.40 -7.29
N TRP A 355 -6.06 -3.53 -7.58
CA TRP A 355 -5.92 -4.22 -8.87
C TRP A 355 -6.35 -3.39 -10.07
N ILE A 356 -7.44 -2.63 -9.95
CA ILE A 356 -7.96 -1.86 -11.08
C ILE A 356 -6.95 -0.83 -11.59
N PHE A 357 -6.10 -0.30 -10.72
CA PHE A 357 -5.02 0.62 -11.10
C PHE A 357 -3.92 -0.11 -11.87
N SER A 358 -3.43 -1.25 -11.39
CA SER A 358 -2.43 -2.06 -12.10
C SER A 358 -2.99 -2.59 -13.43
N MET A 359 -4.25 -3.01 -13.46
CA MET A 359 -4.92 -3.49 -14.67
C MET A 359 -5.09 -2.43 -15.75
N VAL A 360 -5.28 -1.17 -15.37
CA VAL A 360 -5.50 -0.09 -16.33
C VAL A 360 -4.19 0.66 -16.60
N ILE A 361 -3.59 1.28 -15.57
CA ILE A 361 -2.40 2.11 -15.74
C ILE A 361 -1.17 1.25 -16.04
N GLY A 362 -0.94 0.18 -15.27
CA GLY A 362 0.20 -0.71 -15.47
C GLY A 362 0.18 -1.42 -16.81
N ASN A 363 -0.98 -1.97 -17.19
CA ASN A 363 -1.10 -2.59 -18.49
C ASN A 363 -1.07 -1.58 -19.66
N TYR A 364 -1.44 -0.31 -19.42
CA TYR A 364 -1.30 0.74 -20.43
C TYR A 364 0.17 1.08 -20.67
N SER A 365 0.95 1.31 -19.61
CA SER A 365 2.40 1.56 -19.75
C SER A 365 3.14 0.36 -20.33
N LEU A 366 2.78 -0.87 -19.94
CA LEU A 366 3.30 -2.10 -20.57
C LEU A 366 2.95 -2.17 -22.07
N PHE A 367 1.74 -1.84 -22.45
CA PHE A 367 1.33 -1.78 -23.86
C PHE A 367 2.20 -0.81 -24.67
N LEU A 368 2.47 0.38 -24.14
CA LEU A 368 3.27 1.38 -24.81
C LEU A 368 4.71 0.89 -25.05
N GLN A 369 5.29 0.18 -24.08
CA GLN A 369 6.59 -0.47 -24.19
C GLN A 369 6.60 -1.56 -25.26
N LEU A 370 5.62 -2.47 -25.23
CA LEU A 370 5.55 -3.61 -26.14
C LEU A 370 5.32 -3.18 -27.61
N GLU A 371 4.56 -2.12 -27.81
CA GLU A 371 4.30 -1.54 -29.14
C GLU A 371 5.39 -0.59 -29.62
N GLY A 372 6.42 -0.37 -28.81
CA GLY A 372 7.51 0.57 -29.13
C GLY A 372 7.07 2.03 -29.26
N LYS A 373 5.92 2.40 -28.66
CA LYS A 373 5.40 3.77 -28.66
C LYS A 373 6.13 4.67 -27.67
N VAL A 374 6.53 4.10 -26.55
CA VAL A 374 7.36 4.73 -25.51
C VAL A 374 8.35 3.68 -25.03
N ASP A 375 9.63 4.01 -25.03
CA ASP A 375 10.63 3.19 -24.33
C ASP A 375 10.59 3.49 -22.82
N PHE A 376 9.50 3.03 -22.19
CA PHE A 376 9.22 3.29 -20.80
C PHE A 376 10.34 2.80 -19.88
N VAL A 377 10.82 1.59 -20.13
CA VAL A 377 11.93 0.97 -19.39
C VAL A 377 13.23 1.74 -19.58
N GLY A 378 13.55 2.14 -20.81
CA GLY A 378 14.74 2.94 -21.10
C GLY A 378 14.72 4.31 -20.41
N ILE A 379 13.59 5.01 -20.43
CA ILE A 379 13.41 6.29 -19.71
C ILE A 379 13.53 6.07 -18.19
N MET A 380 12.89 5.03 -17.66
CA MET A 380 12.95 4.73 -16.24
C MET A 380 14.37 4.50 -15.75
N ASN A 381 15.19 3.80 -16.51
CA ASN A 381 16.57 3.47 -16.16
C ASN A 381 17.57 4.62 -16.41
N SER A 382 17.33 5.44 -17.44
CA SER A 382 18.26 6.51 -17.81
C SER A 382 17.94 7.86 -17.18
N VAL A 383 16.68 8.10 -16.81
CA VAL A 383 16.21 9.37 -16.23
C VAL A 383 15.56 9.12 -14.88
N SER A 384 14.32 8.62 -14.85
CA SER A 384 13.60 8.25 -13.64
C SER A 384 12.26 7.58 -13.96
N GLY A 385 11.67 6.89 -12.95
CA GLY A 385 10.30 6.39 -13.06
C GLY A 385 9.26 7.52 -13.23
N ASN A 386 9.49 8.69 -12.63
CA ASN A 386 8.62 9.85 -12.79
C ASN A 386 8.61 10.38 -14.22
N ALA A 387 9.79 10.44 -14.87
CA ALA A 387 9.90 10.83 -16.27
C ALA A 387 9.18 9.82 -17.20
N ALA A 388 9.29 8.52 -16.91
CA ALA A 388 8.58 7.49 -17.66
C ALA A 388 7.04 7.62 -17.51
N ILE A 389 6.54 7.98 -16.31
CA ILE A 389 5.12 8.26 -16.09
C ILE A 389 4.68 9.47 -16.91
N VAL A 390 5.45 10.56 -16.94
CA VAL A 390 5.14 11.74 -17.76
C VAL A 390 5.09 11.36 -19.25
N ALA A 391 6.09 10.61 -19.75
CA ALA A 391 6.12 10.15 -21.14
C ALA A 391 4.91 9.26 -21.49
N MET A 392 4.43 8.43 -20.52
CA MET A 392 3.18 7.67 -20.68
C MET A 392 1.97 8.60 -20.78
N LEU A 393 1.87 9.62 -19.93
CA LEU A 393 0.75 10.57 -19.91
C LEU A 393 0.69 11.40 -21.20
N GLU A 394 1.84 11.76 -21.77
CA GLU A 394 1.93 12.49 -23.05
C GLU A 394 1.29 11.75 -24.23
N THR A 395 1.19 10.43 -24.16
CA THR A 395 0.55 9.62 -25.21
C THR A 395 -0.97 9.68 -25.17
N LEU A 396 -1.56 10.18 -24.07
CA LEU A 396 -2.99 10.29 -23.92
C LEU A 396 -3.52 11.52 -24.69
N PRO A 397 -4.65 11.41 -25.43
CA PRO A 397 -5.27 12.58 -26.00
C PRO A 397 -5.71 13.51 -24.87
N LEU A 398 -5.55 14.81 -25.08
CA LEU A 398 -5.85 15.83 -24.06
C LEU A 398 -4.91 15.78 -22.84
N ALA A 399 -3.69 15.31 -23.00
CA ALA A 399 -2.71 15.20 -21.93
C ALA A 399 -2.47 16.51 -21.15
N VAL A 400 -2.82 17.65 -21.73
CA VAL A 400 -2.71 18.99 -21.10
C VAL A 400 -3.96 19.37 -20.28
N LEU A 401 -5.06 18.61 -20.36
CA LEU A 401 -6.28 18.80 -19.57
C LEU A 401 -6.25 17.94 -18.30
#